data_091758bf975d2d1f44158b12a85defb9
#
_entry.id   091758bf975d2d1f44158b12a85defb9
#
_cell.length_a   1.000
_cell.length_b   1.000
_cell.length_c   1.000
_cell.angle_alpha   90.00
_cell.angle_beta   90.00
_cell.angle_gamma   90.00
#
_symmetry.space_group_name_H-M   'P 1'
#
loop_
_entity.id
_entity.type
_entity.pdbx_description
1 polymer ?
#
loop_
_entity_poly.entity_id
_entity_poly.type
_entity_poly.pdbx_seq_one_letter_code
_entity_poly.pdbx_strand_id
1 'polypeptide(L)'
;TRKESSAASDVYKRQVNEAALRAVKMNRTCVSQSDLEESVEVVIAGYQRKGAVIPPEEKKIVVYHEIGHALVAALQKKSAPVHKITIIPRTSGALGYTMQVSETDNVLMSKEELFNKIVTITGGRSAEEVIFNSITSGASNDIEQATKLARAMVTRLGMTEEFDMMATETMTNIYLGGDPSLNCSDETASKIDAKVLEIIKEAHQKAREILEENKEKLHELAAFLLERETITGEEFMRLLNSEADVIETSATVVKEGEADAEEASSI
;
A
#
# COMPACT_ATOMS: atom_id res chain seq x y z
N THR A 1 8.98 23.26 11.44
CA THR A 1 7.52 23.48 11.31
C THR A 1 7.15 24.41 10.16
N ARG A 2 7.87 25.52 9.90
CA ARG A 2 7.51 26.46 8.80
C ARG A 2 7.81 25.93 7.39
N LYS A 3 8.80 25.07 7.20
CA LYS A 3 9.18 24.51 5.87
C LYS A 3 8.30 23.33 5.45
N GLU A 4 7.92 22.46 6.36
CA GLU A 4 6.96 21.38 6.08
C GLU A 4 5.61 21.96 5.67
N SER A 5 5.16 23.04 6.33
CA SER A 5 3.97 23.82 5.93
C SER A 5 4.10 24.42 4.53
N SER A 6 5.29 24.85 4.08
CA SER A 6 5.46 25.41 2.74
C SER A 6 5.46 24.32 1.65
N ALA A 7 6.11 23.18 1.89
CA ALA A 7 6.12 22.06 0.96
C ALA A 7 4.72 21.44 0.79
N ALA A 8 4.01 21.22 1.89
CA ALA A 8 2.61 20.77 1.86
C ALA A 8 1.70 21.79 1.14
N SER A 9 1.91 23.09 1.39
CA SER A 9 1.19 24.17 0.69
C SER A 9 1.47 24.16 -0.83
N ASP A 10 2.71 23.88 -1.24
CA ASP A 10 3.08 23.83 -2.67
C ASP A 10 2.51 22.61 -3.37
N VAL A 11 2.47 21.43 -2.71
CA VAL A 11 1.80 20.23 -3.21
C VAL A 11 0.31 20.49 -3.38
N TYR A 12 -0.34 21.07 -2.36
CA TYR A 12 -1.76 21.40 -2.41
C TYR A 12 -2.09 22.41 -3.54
N LYS A 13 -1.28 23.45 -3.70
CA LYS A 13 -1.44 24.43 -4.81
C LYS A 13 -1.32 23.76 -6.17
N ARG A 14 -0.38 22.81 -6.32
CA ARG A 14 -0.25 22.04 -7.56
C ARG A 14 -1.49 21.19 -7.84
N GLN A 15 -2.04 20.52 -6.84
CA GLN A 15 -3.27 19.73 -6.99
C GLN A 15 -4.44 20.59 -7.46
N VAL A 16 -4.69 21.74 -6.79
CA VAL A 16 -5.78 22.65 -7.17
C VAL A 16 -5.59 23.22 -8.58
N ASN A 17 -4.36 23.59 -8.93
CA ASN A 17 -4.04 24.09 -10.27
C ASN A 17 -4.24 23.03 -11.34
N GLU A 18 -3.82 21.79 -11.08
CA GLU A 18 -3.99 20.66 -12.00
C GLU A 18 -5.47 20.31 -12.21
N ALA A 19 -6.27 20.34 -11.14
CA ALA A 19 -7.72 20.15 -11.22
C ALA A 19 -8.39 21.25 -12.07
N ALA A 20 -7.97 22.51 -11.92
CA ALA A 20 -8.48 23.61 -12.72
C ALA A 20 -8.10 23.46 -14.21
N LEU A 21 -6.85 23.09 -14.51
CA LEU A 21 -6.40 22.83 -15.89
C LEU A 21 -7.19 21.70 -16.52
N ARG A 22 -7.49 20.63 -15.77
CA ARG A 22 -8.32 19.52 -16.24
C ARG A 22 -9.75 19.98 -16.56
N ALA A 23 -10.39 20.76 -15.67
CA ALA A 23 -11.72 21.28 -15.91
C ALA A 23 -11.80 22.10 -17.21
N VAL A 24 -10.81 22.99 -17.44
CA VAL A 24 -10.71 23.78 -18.68
C VAL A 24 -10.50 22.88 -19.90
N LYS A 25 -9.64 21.87 -19.83
CA LYS A 25 -9.40 20.91 -20.90
C LYS A 25 -10.65 20.11 -21.29
N MET A 26 -11.55 19.91 -20.32
CA MET A 26 -12.86 19.26 -20.53
C MET A 26 -13.98 20.27 -20.88
N ASN A 27 -13.62 21.52 -21.23
CA ASN A 27 -14.57 22.60 -21.55
C ASN A 27 -15.57 22.89 -20.43
N ARG A 28 -15.14 22.77 -19.17
CA ARG A 28 -15.94 23.10 -17.99
C ARG A 28 -15.43 24.37 -17.32
N THR A 29 -16.35 25.13 -16.74
CA THR A 29 -16.06 26.38 -16.04
C THR A 29 -15.85 26.18 -14.52
N CYS A 30 -16.21 24.99 -14.01
CA CYS A 30 -16.10 24.64 -12.60
C CYS A 30 -15.30 23.33 -12.45
N VAL A 31 -14.53 23.26 -11.38
CA VAL A 31 -13.81 22.06 -10.96
C VAL A 31 -14.81 21.11 -10.31
N SER A 32 -14.76 19.84 -10.69
CA SER A 32 -15.55 18.75 -10.10
C SER A 32 -14.71 17.92 -9.13
N GLN A 33 -15.36 17.09 -8.31
CA GLN A 33 -14.69 16.14 -7.42
C GLN A 33 -13.72 15.23 -8.20
N SER A 34 -14.14 14.72 -9.37
CA SER A 34 -13.28 13.87 -10.21
C SER A 34 -12.04 14.58 -10.76
N ASP A 35 -12.05 15.91 -10.88
CA ASP A 35 -10.85 16.66 -11.27
C ASP A 35 -9.87 16.76 -10.12
N LEU A 36 -10.37 16.91 -8.89
CA LEU A 36 -9.55 16.93 -7.69
C LEU A 36 -8.90 15.55 -7.46
N GLU A 37 -9.66 14.48 -7.57
CA GLU A 37 -9.16 13.11 -7.43
C GLU A 37 -8.06 12.80 -8.45
N GLU A 38 -8.30 13.05 -9.74
CA GLU A 38 -7.27 12.86 -10.77
C GLU A 38 -6.05 13.78 -10.55
N SER A 39 -6.26 15.00 -10.04
CA SER A 39 -5.14 15.91 -9.77
C SER A 39 -4.21 15.37 -8.67
N VAL A 40 -4.77 14.72 -7.67
CA VAL A 40 -3.99 14.02 -6.63
C VAL A 40 -3.16 12.90 -7.28
N GLU A 41 -3.79 12.10 -8.12
CA GLU A 41 -3.12 11.01 -8.84
C GLU A 41 -2.00 11.52 -9.77
N VAL A 42 -2.25 12.61 -10.49
CA VAL A 42 -1.25 13.25 -11.36
C VAL A 42 -0.04 13.76 -10.56
N VAL A 43 -0.27 14.33 -9.38
CA VAL A 43 0.81 14.84 -8.53
C VAL A 43 1.63 13.69 -7.92
N ILE A 44 0.99 12.57 -7.56
CA ILE A 44 1.63 11.41 -6.93
C ILE A 44 2.30 10.50 -7.97
N ALA A 45 1.57 10.11 -9.01
CA ALA A 45 1.97 9.08 -9.96
C ALA A 45 2.21 9.60 -11.40
N GLY A 46 1.96 10.87 -11.66
CA GLY A 46 2.06 11.45 -13.00
C GLY A 46 0.83 11.20 -13.88
N TYR A 47 0.85 11.73 -15.09
CA TYR A 47 -0.24 11.55 -16.06
C TYR A 47 -0.38 10.10 -16.54
N GLN A 48 -1.59 9.72 -16.94
CA GLN A 48 -1.82 8.45 -17.62
C GLN A 48 -1.08 8.41 -18.97
N ARG A 49 -0.35 7.33 -19.21
CA ARG A 49 0.34 7.11 -20.49
C ARG A 49 -0.64 6.60 -21.54
N LYS A 50 -1.16 7.51 -22.36
CA LYS A 50 -2.04 7.15 -23.47
C LYS A 50 -1.27 6.32 -24.51
N GLY A 51 -1.82 5.15 -24.85
CA GLY A 51 -1.24 4.27 -25.87
C GLY A 51 -0.07 3.39 -25.40
N ALA A 52 0.19 3.30 -24.11
CA ALA A 52 1.09 2.28 -23.60
C ALA A 52 0.45 0.89 -23.75
N VAL A 53 1.11 0.02 -24.50
CA VAL A 53 0.70 -1.38 -24.66
C VAL A 53 1.59 -2.20 -23.75
N ILE A 54 1.00 -2.80 -22.70
CA ILE A 54 1.68 -3.76 -21.82
C ILE A 54 1.39 -5.16 -22.38
N PRO A 55 2.39 -6.02 -22.57
CA PRO A 55 2.17 -7.41 -22.95
C PRO A 55 1.22 -8.10 -21.95
N PRO A 56 0.31 -9.00 -22.40
CA PRO A 56 -0.67 -9.64 -21.50
C PRO A 56 -0.04 -10.36 -20.31
N GLU A 57 1.10 -10.98 -20.51
CA GLU A 57 1.84 -11.67 -19.43
C GLU A 57 2.37 -10.68 -18.38
N GLU A 58 2.94 -9.57 -18.81
CA GLU A 58 3.40 -8.52 -17.89
C GLU A 58 2.23 -7.85 -17.18
N LYS A 59 1.12 -7.59 -17.91
CA LYS A 59 -0.11 -7.04 -17.32
C LYS A 59 -0.62 -7.91 -16.20
N LYS A 60 -0.59 -9.25 -16.38
CA LYS A 60 -0.98 -10.20 -15.35
C LYS A 60 -0.07 -10.10 -14.12
N ILE A 61 1.24 -10.00 -14.29
CA ILE A 61 2.19 -9.85 -13.18
C ILE A 61 1.88 -8.56 -12.40
N VAL A 62 1.70 -7.43 -13.10
CA VAL A 62 1.36 -6.14 -12.48
C VAL A 62 0.06 -6.23 -11.67
N VAL A 63 -0.97 -6.91 -12.19
CA VAL A 63 -2.24 -7.12 -11.47
C VAL A 63 -2.01 -7.81 -10.14
N TYR A 64 -1.29 -8.94 -10.13
CA TYR A 64 -1.02 -9.67 -8.90
C TYR A 64 -0.14 -8.88 -7.93
N HIS A 65 0.80 -8.11 -8.45
CA HIS A 65 1.65 -7.22 -7.67
C HIS A 65 0.80 -6.17 -6.91
N GLU A 66 -0.08 -5.45 -7.61
CA GLU A 66 -0.91 -4.42 -6.99
C GLU A 66 -1.95 -5.00 -6.02
N ILE A 67 -2.59 -6.13 -6.38
CA ILE A 67 -3.49 -6.81 -5.45
C ILE A 67 -2.72 -7.37 -4.25
N GLY A 68 -1.47 -7.79 -4.42
CA GLY A 68 -0.61 -8.21 -3.32
C GLY A 68 -0.44 -7.12 -2.27
N HIS A 69 -0.13 -5.89 -2.67
CA HIS A 69 -0.08 -4.74 -1.78
C HIS A 69 -1.42 -4.50 -1.08
N ALA A 70 -2.51 -4.48 -1.85
CA ALA A 70 -3.84 -4.19 -1.33
C ALA A 70 -4.34 -5.24 -0.33
N LEU A 71 -4.15 -6.53 -0.64
CA LEU A 71 -4.60 -7.64 0.19
C LEU A 71 -3.82 -7.70 1.50
N VAL A 72 -2.49 -7.56 1.43
CA VAL A 72 -1.63 -7.48 2.62
C VAL A 72 -2.02 -6.27 3.49
N ALA A 73 -2.31 -5.11 2.88
CA ALA A 73 -2.76 -3.94 3.62
C ALA A 73 -4.09 -4.18 4.35
N ALA A 74 -5.08 -4.75 3.64
CA ALA A 74 -6.43 -4.93 4.17
C ALA A 74 -6.51 -5.97 5.29
N LEU A 75 -5.66 -6.98 5.27
CA LEU A 75 -5.64 -8.06 6.27
C LEU A 75 -4.78 -7.74 7.50
N GLN A 76 -4.10 -6.60 7.52
CA GLN A 76 -3.32 -6.16 8.66
C GLN A 76 -4.10 -5.18 9.54
N LYS A 77 -3.92 -5.30 10.87
CA LYS A 77 -4.38 -4.30 11.83
C LYS A 77 -3.51 -3.04 11.72
N LYS A 78 -4.10 -1.87 11.93
CA LYS A 78 -3.42 -0.57 11.91
C LYS A 78 -2.72 -0.25 10.56
N SER A 79 -3.25 -0.75 9.46
CA SER A 79 -2.86 -0.35 8.11
C SER A 79 -3.84 0.69 7.58
N ALA A 80 -3.37 1.61 6.76
CA ALA A 80 -4.23 2.57 6.11
C ALA A 80 -5.16 1.86 5.12
N PRO A 81 -6.45 2.22 5.03
CA PRO A 81 -7.38 1.58 4.12
C PRO A 81 -6.98 1.80 2.66
N VAL A 82 -7.26 0.80 1.84
CA VAL A 82 -7.09 0.87 0.39
C VAL A 82 -8.17 1.78 -0.19
N HIS A 83 -7.76 2.81 -0.91
CA HIS A 83 -8.67 3.76 -1.54
C HIS A 83 -8.90 3.44 -3.02
N LYS A 84 -7.85 3.06 -3.74
CA LYS A 84 -7.90 2.76 -5.17
C LYS A 84 -6.75 1.85 -5.58
N ILE A 85 -7.02 0.94 -6.52
CA ILE A 85 -6.03 0.09 -7.16
C ILE A 85 -6.17 0.25 -8.67
N THR A 86 -5.06 0.46 -9.38
CA THR A 86 -5.07 0.60 -10.83
C THR A 86 -3.82 0.02 -11.47
N ILE A 87 -3.99 -0.52 -12.67
CA ILE A 87 -2.91 -1.04 -13.52
C ILE A 87 -2.74 -0.19 -14.79
N ILE A 88 -3.23 1.05 -14.76
CA ILE A 88 -3.05 2.00 -15.86
C ILE A 88 -1.68 2.66 -15.72
N PRO A 89 -0.78 2.50 -16.71
CA PRO A 89 0.58 3.06 -16.67
C PRO A 89 0.59 4.58 -16.54
N ARG A 90 1.53 5.09 -15.74
CA ARG A 90 1.73 6.51 -15.49
C ARG A 90 3.07 7.01 -16.04
N THR A 91 3.18 8.31 -16.21
CA THR A 91 4.41 8.94 -16.76
C THR A 91 5.59 8.91 -15.79
N SER A 92 5.36 8.63 -14.49
CA SER A 92 6.42 8.36 -13.51
C SER A 92 7.20 7.06 -13.77
N GLY A 93 6.70 6.20 -14.67
CA GLY A 93 7.25 4.88 -14.95
C GLY A 93 6.53 3.75 -14.22
N ALA A 94 5.61 4.06 -13.31
CA ALA A 94 4.77 3.05 -12.65
C ALA A 94 3.83 2.39 -13.67
N LEU A 95 3.76 1.07 -13.64
CA LEU A 95 2.85 0.26 -14.47
C LEU A 95 1.47 0.11 -13.82
N GLY A 96 1.40 0.29 -12.52
CA GLY A 96 0.22 0.33 -11.68
C GLY A 96 0.51 1.08 -10.39
N TYR A 97 -0.46 1.19 -9.51
CA TYR A 97 -0.27 1.62 -8.12
C TYR A 97 -1.48 1.28 -7.25
N THR A 98 -1.20 1.04 -5.99
CA THR A 98 -2.20 0.88 -4.93
C THR A 98 -2.16 2.10 -4.04
N MET A 99 -3.26 2.86 -4.01
CA MET A 99 -3.39 4.05 -3.18
C MET A 99 -4.01 3.69 -1.84
N GLN A 100 -3.30 4.03 -0.77
CA GLN A 100 -3.80 3.98 0.60
C GLN A 100 -3.95 5.39 1.14
N VAL A 101 -5.05 5.68 1.79
CA VAL A 101 -5.34 6.99 2.39
C VAL A 101 -5.70 6.78 3.85
N SER A 102 -4.96 7.43 4.75
CA SER A 102 -5.29 7.42 6.16
C SER A 102 -6.54 8.29 6.41
N GLU A 103 -7.51 7.75 7.13
CA GLU A 103 -8.72 8.48 7.53
C GLU A 103 -8.45 9.47 8.67
N THR A 104 -7.33 9.32 9.34
CA THR A 104 -6.93 10.15 10.49
C THR A 104 -5.63 10.87 10.19
N ASP A 105 -5.55 12.14 10.59
CA ASP A 105 -4.31 12.95 10.53
C ASP A 105 -3.33 12.51 11.64
N ASN A 106 -2.99 11.23 11.69
CA ASN A 106 -2.03 10.72 12.64
C ASN A 106 -0.62 11.23 12.29
N VAL A 107 -0.11 12.12 13.12
CA VAL A 107 1.25 12.67 13.00
C VAL A 107 2.31 11.69 13.52
N LEU A 108 1.93 10.80 14.43
CA LEU A 108 2.83 9.82 15.05
C LEU A 108 2.51 8.41 14.57
N MET A 109 3.55 7.67 14.23
CA MET A 109 3.45 6.25 13.88
C MET A 109 4.18 5.40 14.93
N SER A 110 3.53 4.36 15.39
CA SER A 110 4.13 3.36 16.29
C SER A 110 5.10 2.43 15.53
N LYS A 111 5.94 1.70 16.27
CA LYS A 111 6.81 0.65 15.71
C LYS A 111 6.01 -0.38 14.89
N GLU A 112 4.85 -0.80 15.41
CA GLU A 112 3.98 -1.77 14.76
C GLU A 112 3.41 -1.24 13.44
N GLU A 113 2.96 0.02 13.40
CA GLU A 113 2.43 0.65 12.18
C GLU A 113 3.51 0.79 11.11
N LEU A 114 4.73 1.18 11.48
CA LEU A 114 5.86 1.24 10.56
C LEU A 114 6.26 -0.14 10.03
N PHE A 115 6.28 -1.15 10.90
CA PHE A 115 6.54 -2.52 10.49
C PHE A 115 5.46 -3.04 9.55
N ASN A 116 4.18 -2.83 9.86
CA ASN A 116 3.07 -3.22 8.99
C ASN A 116 3.11 -2.50 7.64
N LYS A 117 3.58 -1.25 7.60
CA LYS A 117 3.83 -0.53 6.36
C LYS A 117 4.92 -1.20 5.51
N ILE A 118 6.01 -1.67 6.13
CA ILE A 118 7.04 -2.44 5.40
C ILE A 118 6.45 -3.75 4.87
N VAL A 119 5.64 -4.47 5.67
CA VAL A 119 4.94 -5.68 5.23
C VAL A 119 4.06 -5.41 4.02
N THR A 120 3.29 -4.31 4.02
CA THR A 120 2.48 -3.90 2.87
C THR A 120 3.33 -3.61 1.63
N ILE A 121 4.44 -2.88 1.79
CA ILE A 121 5.36 -2.56 0.69
C ILE A 121 5.98 -3.83 0.09
N THR A 122 6.25 -4.86 0.88
CA THR A 122 6.78 -6.13 0.38
C THR A 122 5.71 -7.02 -0.28
N GLY A 123 4.42 -6.68 -0.13
CA GLY A 123 3.28 -7.47 -0.59
C GLY A 123 3.26 -7.74 -2.10
N GLY A 124 3.60 -6.74 -2.93
CA GLY A 124 3.63 -6.89 -4.39
C GLY A 124 4.62 -7.96 -4.84
N ARG A 125 5.87 -7.87 -4.39
CA ARG A 125 6.88 -8.89 -4.69
C ARG A 125 6.51 -10.25 -4.12
N SER A 126 5.97 -10.30 -2.91
CA SER A 126 5.52 -11.56 -2.29
C SER A 126 4.42 -12.23 -3.12
N ALA A 127 3.51 -11.46 -3.73
CA ALA A 127 2.49 -11.99 -4.64
C ALA A 127 3.11 -12.58 -5.92
N GLU A 128 4.11 -11.94 -6.51
CA GLU A 128 4.85 -12.49 -7.65
C GLU A 128 5.48 -13.85 -7.29
N GLU A 129 6.13 -13.96 -6.14
CA GLU A 129 6.77 -15.20 -5.67
C GLU A 129 5.74 -16.32 -5.42
N VAL A 130 4.63 -16.03 -4.74
CA VAL A 130 3.60 -17.01 -4.38
C VAL A 130 2.85 -17.54 -5.61
N ILE A 131 2.62 -16.70 -6.62
CA ILE A 131 1.80 -17.05 -7.78
C ILE A 131 2.63 -17.55 -8.96
N PHE A 132 3.73 -16.87 -9.27
CA PHE A 132 4.52 -17.16 -10.47
C PHE A 132 5.83 -17.92 -10.16
N ASN A 133 6.15 -18.10 -8.88
CA ASN A 133 7.46 -18.62 -8.44
C ASN A 133 8.63 -17.91 -9.14
N SER A 134 8.48 -16.60 -9.37
CA SER A 134 9.41 -15.74 -10.08
C SER A 134 9.39 -14.35 -9.46
N ILE A 135 10.44 -13.60 -9.74
CA ILE A 135 10.64 -12.24 -9.25
C ILE A 135 10.99 -11.34 -10.42
N THR A 136 10.39 -10.15 -10.44
CA THR A 136 10.64 -9.17 -11.50
C THR A 136 11.33 -7.92 -10.98
N SER A 137 11.80 -7.09 -11.91
CA SER A 137 12.37 -5.78 -11.59
C SER A 137 11.30 -4.74 -11.18
N GLY A 138 10.02 -5.08 -11.30
CA GLY A 138 8.90 -4.18 -10.98
C GLY A 138 8.92 -3.68 -9.53
N ALA A 139 9.34 -4.56 -8.60
CA ALA A 139 9.44 -4.25 -7.18
C ALA A 139 10.63 -3.37 -6.75
N SER A 140 11.41 -2.81 -7.68
CA SER A 140 12.62 -2.05 -7.33
C SER A 140 12.35 -0.85 -6.43
N ASN A 141 11.30 -0.10 -6.70
CA ASN A 141 10.90 1.05 -5.89
C ASN A 141 10.40 0.63 -4.48
N ASP A 142 9.68 -0.49 -4.40
CA ASP A 142 9.20 -1.02 -3.11
C ASP A 142 10.36 -1.48 -2.24
N ILE A 143 11.35 -2.16 -2.83
CA ILE A 143 12.57 -2.56 -2.14
C ILE A 143 13.30 -1.34 -1.58
N GLU A 144 13.41 -0.26 -2.38
CA GLU A 144 14.05 0.99 -1.94
C GLU A 144 13.28 1.63 -0.78
N GLN A 145 11.94 1.74 -0.90
CA GLN A 145 11.10 2.32 0.15
C GLN A 145 11.12 1.48 1.43
N ALA A 146 10.99 0.16 1.35
CA ALA A 146 11.07 -0.75 2.49
C ALA A 146 12.43 -0.61 3.21
N THR A 147 13.53 -0.54 2.43
CA THR A 147 14.87 -0.36 2.99
C THR A 147 15.03 0.99 3.68
N LYS A 148 14.56 2.08 3.09
CA LYS A 148 14.60 3.42 3.71
C LYS A 148 13.82 3.45 5.03
N LEU A 149 12.64 2.82 5.04
CA LEU A 149 11.80 2.80 6.23
C LEU A 149 12.39 1.94 7.34
N ALA A 150 12.85 0.73 7.03
CA ALA A 150 13.53 -0.15 7.99
C ALA A 150 14.80 0.50 8.55
N ARG A 151 15.61 1.15 7.69
CA ARG A 151 16.79 1.90 8.12
C ARG A 151 16.42 3.04 9.08
N ALA A 152 15.40 3.81 8.78
CA ALA A 152 14.93 4.89 9.65
C ALA A 152 14.47 4.38 11.03
N MET A 153 13.79 3.22 11.08
CA MET A 153 13.41 2.57 12.35
C MET A 153 14.62 2.25 13.22
N VAL A 154 15.73 1.80 12.61
CA VAL A 154 16.97 1.42 13.31
C VAL A 154 17.79 2.66 13.71
N THR A 155 18.04 3.57 12.75
CA THR A 155 19.05 4.62 12.88
C THR A 155 18.55 5.93 13.50
N ARG A 156 17.24 6.23 13.37
CA ARG A 156 16.68 7.55 13.71
C ARG A 156 15.55 7.51 14.72
N LEU A 157 14.75 6.45 14.73
CA LEU A 157 13.51 6.39 15.50
C LEU A 157 13.66 5.61 16.81
N GLY A 158 14.82 4.96 17.06
CA GLY A 158 15.07 4.20 18.28
C GLY A 158 14.07 3.04 18.48
N MET A 159 13.64 2.39 17.38
CA MET A 159 12.59 1.36 17.43
C MET A 159 13.12 -0.07 17.47
N THR A 160 14.38 -0.25 17.85
CA THR A 160 15.01 -1.55 18.01
C THR A 160 15.60 -1.67 19.42
N GLU A 161 15.59 -2.89 19.98
CA GLU A 161 16.14 -3.14 21.33
C GLU A 161 17.66 -2.97 21.37
N GLU A 162 18.34 -3.28 20.26
CA GLU A 162 19.81 -3.23 20.17
C GLU A 162 20.37 -1.80 20.25
N PHE A 163 19.67 -0.84 19.63
CA PHE A 163 20.13 0.56 19.57
C PHE A 163 19.35 1.49 20.50
N ASP A 164 18.23 1.03 21.05
CA ASP A 164 17.36 1.77 21.96
C ASP A 164 17.17 3.23 21.52
N MET A 165 17.51 4.21 22.33
CA MET A 165 17.39 5.64 22.05
C MET A 165 18.63 6.26 21.38
N MET A 166 19.50 5.45 20.78
CA MET A 166 20.70 5.92 20.10
C MET A 166 20.39 6.34 18.67
N ALA A 167 20.64 7.61 18.32
CA ALA A 167 20.60 8.08 16.93
C ALA A 167 21.96 7.88 16.27
N THR A 168 22.03 7.04 15.25
CA THR A 168 23.26 6.71 14.51
C THR A 168 23.33 7.39 13.14
N GLU A 169 22.31 8.16 12.79
CA GLU A 169 22.21 8.89 11.53
C GLU A 169 21.88 10.36 11.79
N THR A 170 22.60 11.24 11.13
CA THR A 170 22.36 12.69 11.16
C THR A 170 22.06 13.22 9.76
N MET A 171 21.09 14.12 9.66
CA MET A 171 20.79 14.83 8.41
C MET A 171 21.73 16.02 8.28
N THR A 172 22.74 15.91 7.45
CA THR A 172 23.64 17.03 7.12
C THR A 172 22.91 17.96 6.13
N ASN A 173 22.82 19.25 6.46
CA ASN A 173 22.20 20.28 5.62
C ASN A 173 20.71 20.06 5.25
N ILE A 174 19.85 20.02 6.24
CA ILE A 174 18.38 20.01 6.06
C ILE A 174 17.90 21.10 5.09
N TYR A 175 18.68 22.21 4.93
CA TYR A 175 18.36 23.33 4.06
C TYR A 175 18.65 23.10 2.56
N LEU A 176 19.54 22.16 2.22
CA LEU A 176 19.97 21.86 0.85
C LEU A 176 19.50 20.48 0.37
N GLY A 177 18.64 19.79 1.12
CA GLY A 177 18.21 18.43 0.79
C GLY A 177 19.32 17.40 1.03
N GLY A 178 20.16 17.65 2.06
CA GLY A 178 21.35 16.84 2.31
C GLY A 178 21.04 15.38 2.61
N ASP A 179 21.92 14.51 2.10
CA ASP A 179 21.85 13.08 2.31
C ASP A 179 22.06 12.71 3.79
N PRO A 180 21.37 11.68 4.28
CA PRO A 180 21.62 11.16 5.61
C PRO A 180 23.05 10.61 5.71
N SER A 181 23.77 11.01 6.75
CA SER A 181 25.13 10.54 7.03
C SER A 181 25.14 9.70 8.30
N LEU A 182 25.71 8.50 8.20
CA LEU A 182 25.94 7.66 9.37
C LEU A 182 27.02 8.31 10.27
N ASN A 183 26.72 8.39 11.55
CA ASN A 183 27.62 8.91 12.58
C ASN A 183 27.89 7.82 13.63
N CYS A 184 28.56 6.75 13.20
CA CYS A 184 28.87 5.59 14.03
C CYS A 184 30.13 4.90 13.51
N SER A 185 30.67 3.93 14.29
CA SER A 185 31.80 3.09 13.86
C SER A 185 31.38 2.09 12.78
N ASP A 186 32.34 1.57 12.01
CA ASP A 186 32.10 0.54 10.99
C ASP A 186 31.47 -0.74 11.59
N GLU A 187 31.83 -1.10 12.83
CA GLU A 187 31.20 -2.21 13.53
C GLU A 187 29.71 -1.96 13.79
N THR A 188 29.37 -0.75 14.22
CA THR A 188 27.98 -0.35 14.45
C THR A 188 27.22 -0.29 13.11
N ALA A 189 27.82 0.21 12.05
CA ALA A 189 27.22 0.24 10.72
C ALA A 189 26.89 -1.17 10.22
N SER A 190 27.79 -2.14 10.44
CA SER A 190 27.53 -3.55 10.07
C SER A 190 26.36 -4.15 10.87
N LYS A 191 26.20 -3.82 12.15
CA LYS A 191 25.05 -4.24 12.97
C LYS A 191 23.75 -3.60 12.48
N ILE A 192 23.79 -2.32 12.11
CA ILE A 192 22.63 -1.62 11.50
C ILE A 192 22.18 -2.35 10.24
N ASP A 193 23.10 -2.66 9.33
CA ASP A 193 22.76 -3.36 8.08
C ASP A 193 22.19 -4.75 8.34
N ALA A 194 22.72 -5.49 9.29
CA ALA A 194 22.19 -6.78 9.72
C ALA A 194 20.76 -6.65 10.26
N LYS A 195 20.50 -5.64 11.11
CA LYS A 195 19.17 -5.42 11.69
C LYS A 195 18.14 -4.93 10.65
N VAL A 196 18.55 -4.08 9.71
CA VAL A 196 17.69 -3.67 8.58
C VAL A 196 17.29 -4.89 7.73
N LEU A 197 18.26 -5.76 7.43
CA LEU A 197 17.99 -6.99 6.67
C LEU A 197 17.03 -7.94 7.42
N GLU A 198 17.19 -8.07 8.74
CA GLU A 198 16.29 -8.85 9.59
C GLU A 198 14.85 -8.33 9.51
N ILE A 199 14.64 -7.03 9.74
CA ILE A 199 13.30 -6.39 9.66
C ILE A 199 12.66 -6.63 8.29
N ILE A 200 13.41 -6.46 7.20
CA ILE A 200 12.88 -6.68 5.84
C ILE A 200 12.52 -8.14 5.62
N LYS A 201 13.34 -9.09 6.07
CA LYS A 201 13.06 -10.53 5.95
C LYS A 201 11.82 -10.94 6.74
N GLU A 202 11.67 -10.46 7.96
CA GLU A 202 10.48 -10.71 8.79
C GLU A 202 9.21 -10.13 8.13
N ALA A 203 9.30 -8.91 7.61
CA ALA A 203 8.18 -8.26 6.91
C ALA A 203 7.80 -9.02 5.64
N HIS A 204 8.78 -9.41 4.83
CA HIS A 204 8.58 -10.19 3.61
C HIS A 204 7.96 -11.56 3.89
N GLN A 205 8.46 -12.26 4.93
CA GLN A 205 7.92 -13.55 5.34
C GLN A 205 6.45 -13.41 5.79
N LYS A 206 6.13 -12.40 6.59
CA LYS A 206 4.76 -12.12 7.03
C LYS A 206 3.82 -11.81 5.84
N ALA A 207 4.29 -11.03 4.85
CA ALA A 207 3.52 -10.76 3.64
C ALA A 207 3.22 -12.03 2.85
N ARG A 208 4.21 -12.91 2.70
CA ARG A 208 4.03 -14.22 2.04
C ARG A 208 3.00 -15.08 2.77
N GLU A 209 3.10 -15.22 4.08
CA GLU A 209 2.15 -15.98 4.89
C GLU A 209 0.71 -15.48 4.70
N ILE A 210 0.49 -14.16 4.77
CA ILE A 210 -0.82 -13.55 4.52
C ILE A 210 -1.35 -13.92 3.13
N LEU A 211 -0.51 -13.87 2.09
CA LEU A 211 -0.91 -14.15 0.71
C LEU A 211 -1.12 -15.65 0.45
N GLU A 212 -0.30 -16.52 1.04
CA GLU A 212 -0.47 -17.98 0.94
C GLU A 212 -1.77 -18.44 1.60
N GLU A 213 -2.10 -17.91 2.77
CA GLU A 213 -3.37 -18.18 3.47
C GLU A 213 -4.61 -17.68 2.72
N ASN A 214 -4.47 -16.62 1.92
CA ASN A 214 -5.57 -15.97 1.20
C ASN A 214 -5.44 -16.08 -0.33
N LYS A 215 -4.84 -17.16 -0.81
CA LYS A 215 -4.51 -17.34 -2.23
C LYS A 215 -5.74 -17.35 -3.15
N GLU A 216 -6.86 -17.89 -2.70
CA GLU A 216 -8.11 -17.91 -3.46
C GLU A 216 -8.65 -16.49 -3.65
N LYS A 217 -8.66 -15.69 -2.59
CA LYS A 217 -9.05 -14.27 -2.66
C LYS A 217 -8.09 -13.45 -3.53
N LEU A 218 -6.81 -13.75 -3.48
CA LEU A 218 -5.81 -13.12 -4.35
C LEU A 218 -6.14 -13.37 -5.83
N HIS A 219 -6.54 -14.59 -6.21
CA HIS A 219 -6.93 -14.91 -7.58
C HIS A 219 -8.24 -14.23 -7.99
N GLU A 220 -9.25 -14.21 -7.13
CA GLU A 220 -10.53 -13.58 -7.38
C GLU A 220 -10.38 -12.06 -7.64
N LEU A 221 -9.68 -11.38 -6.74
CA LEU A 221 -9.41 -9.94 -6.82
C LEU A 221 -8.54 -9.59 -8.03
N ALA A 222 -7.55 -10.42 -8.35
CA ALA A 222 -6.72 -10.25 -9.52
C ALA A 222 -7.50 -10.38 -10.83
N ALA A 223 -8.40 -11.36 -10.94
CA ALA A 223 -9.27 -11.51 -12.09
C ALA A 223 -10.18 -10.28 -12.29
N PHE A 224 -10.77 -9.77 -11.21
CA PHE A 224 -11.61 -8.58 -11.23
C PHE A 224 -10.84 -7.31 -11.64
N LEU A 225 -9.61 -7.11 -11.09
CA LEU A 225 -8.77 -5.98 -11.47
C LEU A 225 -8.29 -6.08 -12.93
N LEU A 226 -8.00 -7.28 -13.42
CA LEU A 226 -7.57 -7.49 -14.81
C LEU A 226 -8.64 -7.06 -15.81
N GLU A 227 -9.92 -7.32 -15.50
CA GLU A 227 -11.06 -6.93 -16.32
C GLU A 227 -11.35 -5.43 -16.28
N ARG A 228 -11.30 -4.84 -15.07
CA ARG A 228 -11.69 -3.45 -14.83
C ARG A 228 -10.57 -2.44 -15.01
N GLU A 229 -9.30 -2.88 -14.93
CA GLU A 229 -8.07 -2.07 -14.92
C GLU A 229 -7.96 -1.06 -13.77
N THR A 230 -9.06 -0.73 -13.13
CA THR A 230 -9.13 0.14 -11.95
C THR A 230 -10.31 -0.27 -11.09
N ILE A 231 -10.08 -0.41 -9.78
CA ILE A 231 -11.11 -0.69 -8.79
C ILE A 231 -11.00 0.27 -7.61
N THR A 232 -12.14 0.61 -7.02
CA THR A 232 -12.20 1.44 -5.82
C THR A 232 -11.94 0.59 -4.57
N GLY A 233 -11.56 1.25 -3.46
CA GLY A 233 -11.42 0.57 -2.18
C GLY A 233 -12.70 -0.08 -1.69
N GLU A 234 -13.87 0.54 -1.96
CA GLU A 234 -15.17 -0.02 -1.62
C GLU A 234 -15.47 -1.32 -2.40
N GLU A 235 -15.21 -1.33 -3.72
CA GLU A 235 -15.35 -2.53 -4.55
C GLU A 235 -14.42 -3.64 -4.10
N PHE A 236 -13.16 -3.28 -3.80
CA PHE A 236 -12.16 -4.21 -3.27
C PHE A 236 -12.61 -4.83 -1.94
N MET A 237 -13.02 -4.02 -0.97
CA MET A 237 -13.46 -4.50 0.35
C MET A 237 -14.75 -5.33 0.28
N ARG A 238 -15.67 -4.98 -0.62
CA ARG A 238 -16.88 -5.77 -0.84
C ARG A 238 -16.56 -7.18 -1.34
N LEU A 239 -15.64 -7.31 -2.29
CA LEU A 239 -15.21 -8.61 -2.80
C LEU A 239 -14.42 -9.40 -1.75
N LEU A 240 -13.56 -8.73 -1.00
CA LEU A 240 -12.79 -9.36 0.07
C LEU A 240 -13.70 -9.99 1.13
N ASN A 241 -14.81 -9.32 1.48
CA ASN A 241 -15.74 -9.73 2.53
C ASN A 241 -16.93 -10.58 2.02
N SER A 242 -17.07 -10.80 0.70
CA SER A 242 -18.25 -11.44 0.09
C SER A 242 -18.54 -12.87 0.58
N GLU A 243 -17.55 -13.59 1.11
CA GLU A 243 -17.76 -14.91 1.72
C GLU A 243 -18.13 -14.82 3.20
N ALA A 244 -17.76 -13.75 3.89
CA ALA A 244 -18.16 -13.56 5.30
C ALA A 244 -19.68 -13.39 5.44
N ASP A 245 -20.30 -12.67 4.50
CA ASP A 245 -21.76 -12.47 4.50
C ASP A 245 -22.55 -13.78 4.23
N VAL A 246 -21.99 -14.69 3.43
CA VAL A 246 -22.62 -15.99 3.13
C VAL A 246 -22.56 -16.91 4.35
N ILE A 247 -21.48 -16.88 5.12
CA ILE A 247 -21.31 -17.70 6.31
C ILE A 247 -22.20 -17.19 7.47
N GLU A 248 -22.30 -15.86 7.65
CA GLU A 248 -23.19 -15.28 8.66
C GLU A 248 -24.66 -15.54 8.34
N THR A 249 -25.07 -15.42 7.07
CA THR A 249 -26.46 -15.70 6.66
C THR A 249 -26.79 -17.18 6.82
N SER A 250 -25.88 -18.09 6.51
CA SER A 250 -26.11 -19.54 6.70
C SER A 250 -26.13 -19.94 8.18
N ALA A 251 -25.32 -19.31 9.03
CA ALA A 251 -25.32 -19.56 10.47
C ALA A 251 -26.60 -19.05 11.16
N THR A 252 -27.17 -17.96 10.66
CA THR A 252 -28.45 -17.41 11.17
C THR A 252 -29.62 -18.30 10.75
N VAL A 253 -29.65 -18.79 9.53
CA VAL A 253 -30.69 -19.70 9.02
C VAL A 253 -30.68 -21.05 9.75
N VAL A 254 -29.49 -21.56 10.11
CA VAL A 254 -29.39 -22.82 10.89
C VAL A 254 -29.91 -22.63 12.31
N LYS A 255 -29.66 -21.50 12.96
CA LYS A 255 -30.17 -21.22 14.33
C LYS A 255 -31.69 -20.99 14.36
N GLU A 256 -32.27 -20.35 13.34
CA GLU A 256 -33.72 -20.20 13.24
C GLU A 256 -34.41 -21.54 12.94
N GLY A 257 -33.82 -22.42 12.13
CA GLY A 257 -34.36 -23.75 11.84
C GLY A 257 -34.31 -24.71 13.03
N GLU A 258 -33.36 -24.58 13.97
CA GLU A 258 -33.31 -25.37 15.20
C GLU A 258 -34.31 -24.87 16.24
N ALA A 259 -34.58 -23.56 16.31
CA ALA A 259 -35.60 -23.00 17.21
C ALA A 259 -37.03 -23.43 16.82
N ASP A 260 -37.34 -23.43 15.52
CA ASP A 260 -38.66 -23.89 15.03
C ASP A 260 -38.86 -25.40 15.18
N ALA A 261 -37.82 -26.22 15.22
CA ALA A 261 -37.90 -27.66 15.44
C ALA A 261 -38.13 -28.04 16.93
N GLU A 262 -37.63 -27.25 17.87
CA GLU A 262 -37.89 -27.47 19.31
C GLU A 262 -39.32 -27.05 19.72
N GLU A 263 -39.89 -25.99 19.11
CA GLU A 263 -41.30 -25.62 19.38
C GLU A 263 -42.32 -26.64 18.82
N ALA A 264 -41.99 -27.27 17.69
CA ALA A 264 -42.87 -28.30 17.10
C ALA A 264 -42.86 -29.65 17.83
N SER A 265 -41.90 -29.90 18.73
CA SER A 265 -41.78 -31.16 19.52
C SER A 265 -42.42 -31.07 20.90
N SER A 266 -42.99 -29.93 21.27
CA SER A 266 -43.59 -29.71 22.62
C SER A 266 -45.13 -29.55 22.63
N ILE A 267 -45.84 -29.99 21.54
CA ILE A 267 -47.30 -30.06 21.47
C ILE A 267 -47.75 -31.55 21.44
#